data_2e3c5f20ece3992b1ffe18d56481c85c
#
_entry.id   2e3c5f20ece3992b1ffe18d56481c85c
#
_cell.length_a   1.000
_cell.length_b   1.000
_cell.length_c   1.000
_cell.angle_alpha   90.00
_cell.angle_beta   90.00
_cell.angle_gamma   90.00
#
_symmetry.space_group_name_H-M   'P 1'
#
loop_
_entity.id
_entity.type
_entity.pdbx_description
1 polymer ?
#
loop_
_entity_poly.entity_id
_entity_poly.type
_entity_poly.pdbx_seq_one_letter_code
_entity_poly.pdbx_strand_id
1 'polypeptide(L)'
;EAAIGTDYYELLDRVEPNLVFVAGPDHLHAEQALSALDRGCHVLIEKPLATTVEDAHRLVEAQQRTGLQVMADHTARYLYPYHEMVLAARAGEIGQVFFTQGDYLHDMWAHYSPQGDRHTPWRIDSDNPQNILLGGGCHALDTMLWAINSPVEEVYGYSNKMSAPDFPADDCYILVLRFTNGVLGKIFVASGCS
;
A
#
# COMPACT_ATOMS: atom_id res chain seq x y z
N GLU A 1 -24.07 -21.82 -5.17
CA GLU A 1 -23.84 -21.11 -3.89
C GLU A 1 -22.33 -20.84 -3.76
N ALA A 2 -21.95 -19.72 -3.14
CA ALA A 2 -20.54 -19.42 -2.88
C ALA A 2 -20.01 -20.37 -1.79
N ALA A 3 -18.80 -20.90 -1.99
CA ALA A 3 -18.12 -21.66 -0.96
C ALA A 3 -17.59 -20.69 0.12
N ILE A 4 -17.78 -21.05 1.38
CA ILE A 4 -17.33 -20.28 2.53
C ILE A 4 -16.42 -21.18 3.38
N GLY A 5 -15.34 -20.62 3.91
CA GLY A 5 -14.40 -21.30 4.80
C GLY A 5 -13.67 -20.30 5.69
N THR A 6 -13.14 -20.78 6.80
CA THR A 6 -12.29 -20.02 7.75
C THR A 6 -10.80 -20.34 7.60
N ASP A 7 -10.48 -21.42 6.90
CA ASP A 7 -9.12 -21.77 6.52
C ASP A 7 -8.89 -21.37 5.05
N TYR A 8 -7.96 -20.45 4.85
CA TYR A 8 -7.64 -19.91 3.54
C TYR A 8 -7.06 -20.97 2.60
N TYR A 9 -6.17 -21.81 3.10
CA TYR A 9 -5.47 -22.81 2.29
C TYR A 9 -6.39 -23.95 1.88
N GLU A 10 -7.22 -24.44 2.82
CA GLU A 10 -8.25 -25.44 2.54
C GLU A 10 -9.25 -24.91 1.50
N LEU A 11 -9.63 -23.63 1.61
CA LEU A 11 -10.56 -23.00 0.68
C LEU A 11 -9.98 -22.94 -0.73
N LEU A 12 -8.71 -22.56 -0.89
CA LEU A 12 -8.02 -22.55 -2.18
C LEU A 12 -7.99 -23.94 -2.81
N ASP A 13 -7.61 -24.96 -2.04
CA ASP A 13 -7.49 -26.35 -2.53
C ASP A 13 -8.85 -26.95 -2.91
N ARG A 14 -9.94 -26.51 -2.27
CA ARG A 14 -11.31 -26.98 -2.55
C ARG A 14 -11.95 -26.27 -3.73
N VAL A 15 -11.70 -24.97 -3.89
CA VAL A 15 -12.38 -24.12 -4.89
C VAL A 15 -11.62 -24.07 -6.20
N GLU A 16 -10.29 -24.21 -6.17
CA GLU A 16 -9.38 -24.10 -7.31
C GLU A 16 -9.65 -22.84 -8.16
N PRO A 17 -9.63 -21.61 -7.56
CA PRO A 17 -9.98 -20.40 -8.29
C PRO A 17 -8.90 -20.02 -9.31
N ASN A 18 -9.28 -19.29 -10.35
CA ASN A 18 -8.32 -18.72 -11.30
C ASN A 18 -7.72 -17.39 -10.81
N LEU A 19 -8.43 -16.68 -9.93
CA LEU A 19 -8.05 -15.38 -9.37
C LEU A 19 -8.38 -15.34 -7.88
N VAL A 20 -7.45 -14.84 -7.09
CA VAL A 20 -7.62 -14.60 -5.66
C VAL A 20 -7.48 -13.11 -5.38
N PHE A 21 -8.43 -12.55 -4.62
CA PHE A 21 -8.30 -11.23 -4.05
C PHE A 21 -7.89 -11.34 -2.58
N VAL A 22 -6.67 -10.89 -2.26
CA VAL A 22 -6.12 -10.88 -0.92
C VAL A 22 -6.45 -9.54 -0.27
N ALA A 23 -7.24 -9.55 0.80
CA ALA A 23 -7.72 -8.37 1.52
C ALA A 23 -7.74 -8.59 3.04
N GLY A 24 -6.77 -9.33 3.54
CA GLY A 24 -6.58 -9.62 4.96
C GLY A 24 -5.77 -8.55 5.70
N PRO A 25 -5.21 -8.87 6.88
CA PRO A 25 -4.23 -8.04 7.55
C PRO A 25 -2.97 -7.82 6.72
N ASP A 26 -2.42 -6.60 6.74
CA ASP A 26 -1.31 -6.16 5.88
C ASP A 26 -0.11 -7.14 5.89
N HIS A 27 0.26 -7.66 7.06
CA HIS A 27 1.40 -8.57 7.22
C HIS A 27 1.18 -9.98 6.63
N LEU A 28 -0.06 -10.36 6.31
CA LEU A 28 -0.39 -11.66 5.71
C LEU A 28 -0.48 -11.60 4.18
N HIS A 29 -0.49 -10.42 3.59
CA HIS A 29 -0.72 -10.25 2.15
C HIS A 29 0.25 -11.06 1.30
N ALA A 30 1.55 -10.95 1.58
CA ALA A 30 2.58 -11.62 0.77
C ALA A 30 2.48 -13.15 0.86
N GLU A 31 2.32 -13.70 2.07
CA GLU A 31 2.22 -15.15 2.25
C GLU A 31 0.98 -15.73 1.55
N GLN A 32 -0.17 -15.07 1.73
CA GLN A 32 -1.41 -15.49 1.07
C GLN A 32 -1.30 -15.41 -0.45
N ALA A 33 -0.71 -14.34 -0.96
CA ALA A 33 -0.52 -14.17 -2.40
C ALA A 33 0.45 -15.22 -2.99
N LEU A 34 1.57 -15.48 -2.32
CA LEU A 34 2.53 -16.51 -2.74
C LEU A 34 1.87 -17.91 -2.78
N SER A 35 1.08 -18.22 -1.76
CA SER A 35 0.34 -19.50 -1.72
C SER A 35 -0.67 -19.64 -2.86
N ALA A 36 -1.33 -18.54 -3.26
CA ALA A 36 -2.24 -18.53 -4.41
C ALA A 36 -1.49 -18.72 -5.74
N LEU A 37 -0.35 -18.01 -5.91
CA LEU A 37 0.52 -18.15 -7.08
C LEU A 37 1.04 -19.58 -7.26
N ASP A 38 1.46 -20.23 -6.17
CA ASP A 38 1.94 -21.62 -6.20
C ASP A 38 0.84 -22.62 -6.59
N ARG A 39 -0.45 -22.23 -6.46
CA ARG A 39 -1.62 -22.99 -6.90
C ARG A 39 -2.14 -22.60 -8.29
N GLY A 40 -1.40 -21.75 -9.01
CA GLY A 40 -1.76 -21.35 -10.36
C GLY A 40 -2.80 -20.23 -10.45
N CYS A 41 -3.07 -19.52 -9.36
CA CYS A 41 -4.03 -18.41 -9.33
C CYS A 41 -3.35 -17.08 -9.67
N HIS A 42 -4.00 -16.24 -10.47
CA HIS A 42 -3.69 -14.81 -10.52
C HIS A 42 -4.03 -14.15 -9.18
N VAL A 43 -3.37 -13.04 -8.82
CA VAL A 43 -3.62 -12.41 -7.53
C VAL A 43 -3.81 -10.91 -7.67
N LEU A 44 -4.89 -10.40 -7.09
CA LEU A 44 -5.10 -9.00 -6.75
C LEU A 44 -4.89 -8.85 -5.24
N ILE A 45 -4.04 -7.93 -4.82
CA ILE A 45 -3.66 -7.75 -3.43
C ILE A 45 -4.04 -6.34 -2.97
N GLU A 46 -4.77 -6.24 -1.86
CA GLU A 46 -4.96 -4.95 -1.19
C GLU A 46 -3.61 -4.31 -0.85
N LYS A 47 -3.62 -2.98 -0.79
CA LYS A 47 -2.44 -2.24 -0.36
C LYS A 47 -2.26 -2.33 1.19
N PRO A 48 -1.02 -2.32 1.68
CA PRO A 48 0.22 -2.42 0.90
C PRO A 48 0.41 -3.81 0.29
N LEU A 49 1.09 -3.87 -0.84
CA LEU A 49 1.42 -5.15 -1.50
C LEU A 49 2.13 -6.14 -0.56
N ALA A 50 3.04 -5.61 0.25
CA ALA A 50 3.80 -6.32 1.27
C ALA A 50 4.24 -5.34 2.36
N THR A 51 4.59 -5.83 3.55
CA THR A 51 5.09 -5.02 4.66
C THR A 51 6.60 -4.99 4.78
N THR A 52 7.30 -5.85 4.03
CA THR A 52 8.76 -5.92 3.97
C THR A 52 9.26 -5.86 2.52
N VAL A 53 10.49 -5.37 2.34
CA VAL A 53 11.16 -5.37 1.03
C VAL A 53 11.43 -6.80 0.55
N GLU A 54 11.76 -7.71 1.47
CA GLU A 54 12.00 -9.11 1.17
C GLU A 54 10.75 -9.77 0.58
N ASP A 55 9.58 -9.58 1.19
CA ASP A 55 8.33 -10.13 0.69
C ASP A 55 7.92 -9.53 -0.65
N ALA A 56 8.16 -8.24 -0.85
CA ALA A 56 7.93 -7.62 -2.15
C ALA A 56 8.79 -8.27 -3.25
N HIS A 57 10.06 -8.55 -2.97
CA HIS A 57 10.95 -9.28 -3.89
C HIS A 57 10.46 -10.71 -4.15
N ARG A 58 10.06 -11.46 -3.12
CA ARG A 58 9.49 -12.81 -3.27
C ARG A 58 8.27 -12.82 -4.18
N LEU A 59 7.40 -11.81 -4.09
CA LEU A 59 6.23 -11.68 -4.96
C LEU A 59 6.64 -11.43 -6.43
N VAL A 60 7.64 -10.55 -6.66
CA VAL A 60 8.18 -10.31 -8.01
C VAL A 60 8.80 -11.57 -8.60
N GLU A 61 9.60 -12.30 -7.82
CA GLU A 61 10.22 -13.56 -8.24
C GLU A 61 9.15 -14.62 -8.55
N ALA A 62 8.12 -14.75 -7.71
CA ALA A 62 7.02 -15.68 -7.94
C ALA A 62 6.23 -15.32 -9.21
N GLN A 63 5.96 -14.05 -9.45
CA GLN A 63 5.34 -13.59 -10.69
C GLN A 63 6.16 -13.98 -11.91
N GLN A 64 7.48 -13.73 -11.87
CA GLN A 64 8.39 -14.09 -12.98
C GLN A 64 8.46 -15.61 -13.20
N ARG A 65 8.53 -16.39 -12.13
CA ARG A 65 8.60 -17.84 -12.17
C ARG A 65 7.32 -18.49 -12.70
N THR A 66 6.16 -17.99 -12.28
CA THR A 66 4.86 -18.58 -12.66
C THR A 66 4.27 -18.02 -13.94
N GLY A 67 4.65 -16.81 -14.35
CA GLY A 67 4.01 -16.07 -15.45
C GLY A 67 2.60 -15.57 -15.14
N LEU A 68 2.14 -15.72 -13.90
CA LEU A 68 0.82 -15.26 -13.45
C LEU A 68 0.80 -13.75 -13.20
N GLN A 69 -0.40 -13.17 -13.17
CA GLN A 69 -0.56 -11.73 -12.88
C GLN A 69 -0.60 -11.49 -11.38
N VAL A 70 0.18 -10.53 -10.92
CA VAL A 70 0.13 -9.97 -9.58
C VAL A 70 -0.13 -8.48 -9.69
N MET A 71 -1.15 -7.99 -9.03
CA MET A 71 -1.55 -6.58 -9.05
C MET A 71 -1.82 -6.08 -7.64
N ALA A 72 -1.25 -4.93 -7.28
CA ALA A 72 -1.63 -4.20 -6.07
C ALA A 72 -2.87 -3.34 -6.34
N ASP A 73 -3.83 -3.35 -5.43
CA ASP A 73 -5.06 -2.55 -5.54
C ASP A 73 -4.83 -1.10 -5.09
N HIS A 74 -4.17 -0.32 -5.97
CA HIS A 74 -4.02 1.12 -5.78
C HIS A 74 -5.26 1.87 -6.26
N THR A 75 -6.33 1.84 -5.49
CA THR A 75 -7.64 2.43 -5.82
C THR A 75 -7.58 3.91 -6.19
N ALA A 76 -6.61 4.68 -5.66
CA ALA A 76 -6.41 6.09 -6.01
C ALA A 76 -6.22 6.31 -7.52
N ARG A 77 -5.66 5.35 -8.25
CA ARG A 77 -5.50 5.42 -9.71
C ARG A 77 -6.82 5.47 -10.47
N TYR A 78 -7.90 5.00 -9.86
CA TYR A 78 -9.25 4.94 -10.46
C TYR A 78 -10.17 6.05 -9.96
N LEU A 79 -9.72 6.88 -9.01
CA LEU A 79 -10.46 8.04 -8.57
C LEU A 79 -10.28 9.18 -9.55
N TYR A 80 -11.40 9.68 -10.09
CA TYR A 80 -11.44 10.69 -11.16
C TYR A 80 -10.46 11.85 -10.98
N PRO A 81 -10.37 12.56 -9.85
CA PRO A 81 -9.47 13.70 -9.74
C PRO A 81 -7.98 13.31 -9.88
N TYR A 82 -7.56 12.20 -9.29
CA TYR A 82 -6.16 11.75 -9.35
C TYR A 82 -5.81 11.22 -10.73
N HIS A 83 -6.72 10.45 -11.33
CA HIS A 83 -6.54 9.89 -12.67
C HIS A 83 -6.32 11.03 -13.70
N GLU A 84 -7.23 12.00 -13.76
CA GLU A 84 -7.14 13.13 -14.71
C GLU A 84 -5.90 14.00 -14.46
N MET A 85 -5.59 14.28 -13.19
CA MET A 85 -4.38 15.03 -12.84
C MET A 85 -3.11 14.35 -13.36
N VAL A 86 -3.00 13.04 -13.20
CA VAL A 86 -1.83 12.28 -13.67
C VAL A 86 -1.79 12.26 -15.20
N LEU A 87 -2.91 12.05 -15.88
CA LEU A 87 -2.96 12.07 -17.34
C LEU A 87 -2.55 13.43 -17.90
N ALA A 88 -3.06 14.54 -17.35
CA ALA A 88 -2.71 15.89 -17.75
C ALA A 88 -1.21 16.19 -17.53
N ALA A 89 -0.66 15.76 -16.39
CA ALA A 89 0.76 15.90 -16.11
C ALA A 89 1.63 15.14 -17.13
N ARG A 90 1.27 13.89 -17.42
CA ARG A 90 2.00 13.02 -18.38
C ARG A 90 1.85 13.49 -19.82
N ALA A 91 0.73 14.09 -20.18
CA ALA A 91 0.51 14.69 -21.49
C ALA A 91 1.22 16.05 -21.67
N GLY A 92 1.79 16.61 -20.60
CA GLY A 92 2.46 17.90 -20.62
C GLY A 92 1.49 19.09 -20.63
N GLU A 93 0.20 18.89 -20.36
CA GLU A 93 -0.82 19.94 -20.38
C GLU A 93 -0.60 21.02 -19.31
N ILE A 94 0.05 20.64 -18.18
CA ILE A 94 0.42 21.58 -17.11
C ILE A 94 1.87 22.08 -17.23
N GLY A 95 2.53 21.82 -18.37
CA GLY A 95 3.95 22.12 -18.59
C GLY A 95 4.88 21.14 -17.90
N GLN A 96 6.15 21.54 -17.73
CA GLN A 96 7.15 20.70 -17.10
C GLN A 96 6.93 20.64 -15.58
N VAL A 97 6.68 19.45 -15.06
CA VAL A 97 6.63 19.22 -13.62
C VAL A 97 8.04 19.28 -13.04
N PHE A 98 8.25 20.10 -12.03
CA PHE A 98 9.52 20.23 -11.32
C PHE A 98 9.41 19.89 -9.83
N PHE A 99 8.18 19.89 -9.29
CA PHE A 99 7.88 19.55 -7.90
C PHE A 99 6.49 18.89 -7.81
N THR A 100 6.36 17.93 -6.91
CA THR A 100 5.09 17.28 -6.57
C THR A 100 4.97 17.05 -5.07
N GLN A 101 3.76 17.15 -4.54
CA GLN A 101 3.48 16.86 -3.13
C GLN A 101 2.24 15.98 -3.02
N GLY A 102 2.31 14.98 -2.17
CA GLY A 102 1.17 14.15 -1.79
C GLY A 102 1.08 14.05 -0.27
N ASP A 103 -0.09 14.27 0.28
CA ASP A 103 -0.35 14.19 1.71
C ASP A 103 -1.42 13.11 1.98
N TYR A 104 -1.21 12.33 3.03
CA TYR A 104 -2.20 11.40 3.56
C TYR A 104 -2.44 11.70 5.04
N LEU A 105 -3.54 12.37 5.29
CA LEU A 105 -3.95 12.78 6.65
C LEU A 105 -5.24 12.05 7.01
N HIS A 106 -5.19 11.21 8.02
CA HIS A 106 -6.32 10.38 8.39
C HIS A 106 -6.38 10.20 9.91
N ASP A 107 -7.50 10.56 10.51
CA ASP A 107 -7.75 10.19 11.90
C ASP A 107 -7.96 8.67 12.01
N MET A 108 -6.99 7.99 12.60
CA MET A 108 -7.02 6.54 12.81
C MET A 108 -7.55 6.13 14.19
N TRP A 109 -8.00 7.09 15.01
CA TRP A 109 -8.48 6.77 16.37
C TRP A 109 -9.60 5.72 16.36
N ALA A 110 -10.56 5.86 15.45
CA ALA A 110 -11.67 4.92 15.33
C ALA A 110 -11.23 3.47 15.05
N HIS A 111 -10.07 3.28 14.41
CA HIS A 111 -9.51 1.98 14.07
C HIS A 111 -8.53 1.45 15.12
N TYR A 112 -7.77 2.34 15.76
CA TYR A 112 -6.71 1.97 16.69
C TYR A 112 -7.21 1.86 18.13
N SER A 113 -8.14 2.72 18.55
CA SER A 113 -8.67 2.71 19.92
C SER A 113 -9.61 1.51 20.13
N PRO A 114 -9.46 0.76 21.26
CA PRO A 114 -10.45 -0.26 21.65
C PRO A 114 -11.87 0.28 21.84
N GLN A 115 -12.04 1.60 22.02
CA GLN A 115 -13.32 2.29 22.12
C GLN A 115 -13.80 2.83 20.77
N GLY A 116 -13.00 2.71 19.72
CA GLY A 116 -13.37 3.14 18.37
C GLY A 116 -14.44 2.23 17.75
N ASP A 117 -15.37 2.83 17.04
CA ASP A 117 -16.50 2.12 16.40
C ASP A 117 -16.08 1.20 15.21
N ARG A 118 -14.83 1.36 14.76
CA ARG A 118 -14.19 0.58 13.68
C ARG A 118 -12.94 -0.15 14.16
N HIS A 119 -12.85 -0.39 15.46
CA HIS A 119 -11.67 -1.03 16.05
C HIS A 119 -11.26 -2.29 15.29
N THR A 120 -10.00 -2.33 14.87
CA THR A 120 -9.43 -3.42 14.08
C THR A 120 -8.17 -3.93 14.79
N PRO A 121 -8.28 -5.01 15.61
CA PRO A 121 -7.23 -5.43 16.54
C PRO A 121 -5.87 -5.67 15.89
N TRP A 122 -5.81 -6.23 14.68
CA TRP A 122 -4.53 -6.51 14.02
C TRP A 122 -3.72 -5.23 13.72
N ARG A 123 -4.37 -4.06 13.62
CA ARG A 123 -3.67 -2.79 13.33
C ARG A 123 -2.80 -2.32 14.48
N ILE A 124 -3.13 -2.74 15.68
CA ILE A 124 -2.40 -2.37 16.92
C ILE A 124 -1.67 -3.57 17.53
N ASP A 125 -1.56 -4.68 16.81
CA ASP A 125 -0.76 -5.83 17.22
C ASP A 125 0.70 -5.42 17.41
N SER A 126 1.30 -5.79 18.56
CA SER A 126 2.66 -5.37 18.90
C SER A 126 3.73 -5.99 18.01
N ASP A 127 3.46 -7.17 17.47
CA ASP A 127 4.43 -7.92 16.65
C ASP A 127 4.37 -7.48 15.19
N ASN A 128 3.15 -7.11 14.71
CA ASN A 128 2.91 -6.71 13.34
C ASN A 128 2.00 -5.47 13.26
N PRO A 129 2.40 -4.33 13.86
CA PRO A 129 1.55 -3.15 13.86
C PRO A 129 1.40 -2.59 12.45
N GLN A 130 0.23 -2.02 12.16
CA GLN A 130 0.05 -1.30 10.91
C GLN A 130 1.00 -0.11 10.85
N ASN A 131 1.76 -0.01 9.77
CA ASN A 131 2.53 1.18 9.46
C ASN A 131 1.71 2.11 8.56
N ILE A 132 1.36 3.30 9.06
CA ILE A 132 0.52 4.27 8.33
C ILE A 132 1.21 4.79 7.05
N LEU A 133 2.54 4.80 6.99
CA LEU A 133 3.27 5.15 5.77
C LEU A 133 2.99 4.12 4.67
N LEU A 134 3.00 2.82 5.01
CA LEU A 134 2.70 1.75 4.06
C LEU A 134 1.19 1.63 3.81
N GLY A 135 0.37 1.68 4.87
CA GLY A 135 -1.08 1.48 4.76
C GLY A 135 -1.83 2.67 4.14
N GLY A 136 -1.30 3.89 4.27
CA GLY A 136 -1.93 5.12 3.80
C GLY A 136 -1.05 5.93 2.86
N GLY A 137 0.19 6.20 3.25
CA GLY A 137 1.15 6.97 2.46
C GLY A 137 1.47 6.36 1.10
N CYS A 138 1.29 5.05 0.95
CA CYS A 138 1.44 4.36 -0.33
C CYS A 138 0.55 4.94 -1.44
N HIS A 139 -0.63 5.48 -1.13
CA HIS A 139 -1.49 6.13 -2.13
C HIS A 139 -0.85 7.39 -2.71
N ALA A 140 -0.29 8.25 -1.84
CA ALA A 140 0.42 9.45 -2.26
C ALA A 140 1.68 9.11 -3.07
N LEU A 141 2.46 8.14 -2.59
CA LEU A 141 3.66 7.68 -3.26
C LEU A 141 3.36 7.08 -4.63
N ASP A 142 2.39 6.18 -4.72
CA ASP A 142 2.01 5.52 -5.97
C ASP A 142 1.53 6.52 -7.02
N THR A 143 0.66 7.47 -6.62
CA THR A 143 0.18 8.53 -7.51
C THR A 143 1.33 9.41 -8.01
N MET A 144 2.27 9.74 -7.13
CA MET A 144 3.47 10.53 -7.46
C MET A 144 4.38 9.78 -8.46
N LEU A 145 4.69 8.51 -8.18
CA LEU A 145 5.49 7.66 -9.08
C LEU A 145 4.83 7.52 -10.45
N TRP A 146 3.50 7.35 -10.47
CA TRP A 146 2.74 7.25 -11.71
C TRP A 146 2.75 8.55 -12.51
N ALA A 147 2.61 9.72 -11.85
CA ALA A 147 2.64 11.03 -12.51
C ALA A 147 4.02 11.37 -13.09
N ILE A 148 5.08 11.17 -12.31
CA ILE A 148 6.43 11.56 -12.69
C ILE A 148 7.08 10.57 -13.65
N ASN A 149 6.73 9.28 -13.57
CA ASN A 149 7.22 8.22 -14.44
C ASN A 149 8.77 8.21 -14.59
N SER A 150 9.46 8.39 -13.47
CA SER A 150 10.92 8.39 -13.37
C SER A 150 11.33 7.65 -12.09
N PRO A 151 12.45 6.92 -12.07
CA PRO A 151 12.95 6.30 -10.86
C PRO A 151 13.28 7.33 -9.76
N VAL A 152 13.08 6.92 -8.51
CA VAL A 152 13.57 7.67 -7.35
C VAL A 152 15.05 7.39 -7.17
N GLU A 153 15.86 8.43 -7.11
CA GLU A 153 17.31 8.38 -6.91
C GLU A 153 17.67 8.44 -5.42
N GLU A 154 16.96 9.27 -4.67
CA GLU A 154 17.27 9.54 -3.27
C GLU A 154 15.99 9.78 -2.45
N VAL A 155 15.98 9.26 -1.24
CA VAL A 155 14.91 9.51 -0.25
C VAL A 155 15.55 9.95 1.05
N TYR A 156 14.99 11.00 1.63
CA TYR A 156 15.33 11.46 2.98
C TYR A 156 14.05 11.75 3.78
N GLY A 157 14.03 11.45 5.08
CA GLY A 157 12.84 11.70 5.85
C GLY A 157 13.03 11.61 7.35
N TYR A 158 11.98 12.04 8.05
CA TYR A 158 11.83 11.93 9.49
C TYR A 158 10.46 11.32 9.82
N SER A 159 10.42 10.68 10.97
CA SER A 159 9.18 10.22 11.58
C SER A 159 9.17 10.52 13.07
N ASN A 160 7.99 10.53 13.66
CA ASN A 160 7.82 10.58 15.11
C ASN A 160 6.53 9.85 15.52
N LYS A 161 6.37 9.69 16.85
CA LYS A 161 5.22 9.08 17.48
C LYS A 161 4.76 9.97 18.64
N MET A 162 3.93 10.97 18.34
CA MET A 162 3.52 11.97 19.31
C MET A 162 2.00 12.07 19.52
N SER A 163 1.19 11.75 18.53
CA SER A 163 -0.26 11.81 18.63
C SER A 163 -0.86 10.57 19.31
N ALA A 164 -0.23 9.42 19.16
CA ALA A 164 -0.61 8.16 19.79
C ALA A 164 0.60 7.48 20.44
N PRO A 165 1.11 7.96 21.60
CA PRO A 165 2.37 7.49 22.18
C PRO A 165 2.38 5.99 22.54
N ASP A 166 1.21 5.43 22.84
CA ASP A 166 1.04 4.01 23.19
C ASP A 166 0.89 3.10 21.94
N PHE A 167 0.76 3.69 20.76
CA PHE A 167 0.70 2.92 19.53
C PHE A 167 2.09 2.35 19.16
N PRO A 168 2.20 1.11 18.68
CA PRO A 168 3.49 0.47 18.47
C PRO A 168 4.32 1.00 17.29
N ALA A 169 3.73 1.78 16.37
CA ALA A 169 4.40 2.36 15.22
C ALA A 169 4.42 3.90 15.26
N ASP A 170 5.28 4.52 14.46
CA ASP A 170 5.25 5.97 14.25
C ASP A 170 3.93 6.41 13.60
N ASP A 171 3.46 7.59 13.95
CA ASP A 171 2.16 8.13 13.54
C ASP A 171 2.26 9.36 12.62
N CYS A 172 3.47 9.86 12.40
CA CYS A 172 3.74 11.00 11.54
C CYS A 172 5.05 10.79 10.75
N TYR A 173 5.01 11.03 9.44
CA TYR A 173 6.15 10.88 8.53
C TYR A 173 6.23 12.06 7.57
N ILE A 174 7.45 12.56 7.34
CA ILE A 174 7.76 13.49 6.26
C ILE A 174 8.89 12.88 5.44
N LEU A 175 8.65 12.70 4.13
CA LEU A 175 9.64 12.21 3.19
C LEU A 175 9.89 13.26 2.11
N VAL A 176 11.14 13.39 1.68
CA VAL A 176 11.54 14.15 0.49
C VAL A 176 12.22 13.19 -0.46
N LEU A 177 11.81 13.24 -1.73
CA LEU A 177 12.32 12.38 -2.78
C LEU A 177 12.99 13.22 -3.86
N ARG A 178 14.07 12.70 -4.43
CA ARG A 178 14.64 13.19 -5.69
C ARG A 178 14.51 12.11 -6.74
N PHE A 179 13.94 12.49 -7.88
CA PHE A 179 13.82 11.61 -9.04
C PHE A 179 15.02 11.77 -9.96
N THR A 180 15.37 10.73 -10.72
CA THR A 180 16.51 10.75 -11.66
C THR A 180 16.38 11.81 -12.76
N ASN A 181 15.17 12.27 -13.07
CA ASN A 181 14.91 13.37 -14.00
C ASN A 181 14.97 14.77 -13.34
N GLY A 182 15.37 14.86 -12.07
CA GLY A 182 15.53 16.11 -11.31
C GLY A 182 14.25 16.62 -10.61
N VAL A 183 13.11 16.01 -10.82
CA VAL A 183 11.87 16.38 -10.10
C VAL A 183 12.03 16.10 -8.61
N LEU A 184 11.52 17.01 -7.76
CA LEU A 184 11.46 16.80 -6.33
C LEU A 184 10.06 16.38 -5.90
N GLY A 185 10.00 15.43 -4.95
CA GLY A 185 8.76 14.97 -4.34
C GLY A 185 8.75 15.22 -2.84
N LYS A 186 7.58 15.49 -2.28
CA LYS A 186 7.36 15.51 -0.83
C LYS A 186 6.15 14.68 -0.48
N ILE A 187 6.27 13.85 0.55
CA ILE A 187 5.16 13.09 1.12
C ILE A 187 5.03 13.45 2.60
N PHE A 188 3.82 13.76 3.01
CA PHE A 188 3.48 13.93 4.42
C PHE A 188 2.35 12.96 4.78
N VAL A 189 2.58 12.17 5.82
CA VAL A 189 1.62 11.18 6.31
C VAL A 189 1.43 11.37 7.81
N ALA A 190 0.19 11.47 8.25
CA ALA A 190 -0.12 11.51 9.68
C ALA A 190 -1.45 10.81 9.99
N SER A 191 -1.47 10.05 11.09
CA SER A 191 -2.66 9.35 11.59
C SER A 191 -3.31 10.01 12.80
N GLY A 192 -2.72 11.08 13.31
CA GLY A 192 -3.17 11.80 14.51
C GLY A 192 -3.92 13.11 14.23
N CYS A 193 -4.54 13.23 13.08
CA CYS A 193 -5.30 14.43 12.70
C CYS A 193 -6.77 14.26 13.11
N SER A 194 -7.12 14.64 14.32
CA SER A 194 -8.50 14.73 14.85
C SER A 194 -9.03 16.16 14.78
#